data_74e21ef5879780c846d238dc0c004272
#
_entry.id   74e21ef5879780c846d238dc0c004272
#
_cell.length_a   1.000
_cell.length_b   1.000
_cell.length_c   1.000
_cell.angle_alpha   90.00
_cell.angle_beta   90.00
_cell.angle_gamma   90.00
#
_symmetry.space_group_name_H-M   'P 1'
#
loop_
_entity.id
_entity.type
_entity.pdbx_description
1 polymer ?
#
loop_
_entity_poly.entity_id
_entity_poly.type
_entity_poly.pdbx_seq_one_letter_code
_entity_poly.pdbx_strand_id
1 'polypeptide(L)'
;MRLKADITLFIISIIWGSAFVAQRVAGQVGSVYIFNGLRYLLAALVVLPFAFRAGRNTTPAYPRGQFKWMGIAGVFLFLGSALQQAGMVYTTAGNAGFITSLYVVLIPLILFLFWGEKPHWLFVAAILLAMVGAFLLSTGGKFEIHFGDLLELIGALFWAFHVVVLGKYASKYESMSFSVGQLAVCGLLNLGVGVVVEPAPVFDASLLFAIAYTAFLSLGLCYTLQIWAQKHTPPADAALILSLESVFAVLSGWLLLDERLAPVQIAGAVLIFAAVLLSQFKEWTSGTIDADHLVEGR
;
A
#
# COMPACT_ATOMS: atom_id res chain seq x y z
N MET A 1 -16.62 -9.73 10.40
CA MET A 1 -15.90 -9.52 9.11
C MET A 1 -14.75 -8.53 9.27
N ARG A 2 -14.94 -7.41 10.02
CA ARG A 2 -13.93 -6.37 10.24
C ARG A 2 -12.59 -6.94 10.76
N LEU A 3 -12.57 -7.68 11.88
CA LEU A 3 -11.34 -8.25 12.43
C LEU A 3 -10.56 -9.11 11.42
N LYS A 4 -11.27 -9.89 10.58
CA LYS A 4 -10.62 -10.67 9.51
C LYS A 4 -9.97 -9.77 8.46
N ALA A 5 -10.62 -8.65 8.11
CA ALA A 5 -10.09 -7.69 7.17
C ALA A 5 -8.85 -6.97 7.75
N ASP A 6 -8.88 -6.58 9.01
CA ASP A 6 -7.75 -5.92 9.68
C ASP A 6 -6.54 -6.87 9.81
N ILE A 7 -6.76 -8.14 10.16
CA ILE A 7 -5.70 -9.17 10.15
C ILE A 7 -5.15 -9.37 8.73
N THR A 8 -6.01 -9.35 7.72
CA THR A 8 -5.57 -9.46 6.32
C THR A 8 -4.69 -8.27 5.92
N LEU A 9 -5.07 -7.03 6.29
CA LEU A 9 -4.26 -5.83 6.05
C LEU A 9 -2.92 -5.89 6.80
N PHE A 10 -2.90 -6.42 8.01
CA PHE A 10 -1.67 -6.66 8.76
C PHE A 10 -0.73 -7.65 8.02
N ILE A 11 -1.27 -8.76 7.49
CA ILE A 11 -0.48 -9.71 6.69
C ILE A 11 0.04 -9.05 5.42
N ILE A 12 -0.77 -8.22 4.77
CA ILE A 12 -0.36 -7.43 3.60
C ILE A 12 0.81 -6.53 3.95
N SER A 13 0.79 -5.85 5.10
CA SER A 13 1.88 -4.96 5.52
C SER A 13 3.21 -5.70 5.72
N ILE A 14 3.18 -6.95 6.21
CA ILE A 14 4.38 -7.81 6.29
C ILE A 14 4.95 -8.09 4.90
N ILE A 15 4.09 -8.51 3.97
CA ILE A 15 4.52 -8.85 2.60
C ILE A 15 5.03 -7.61 1.87
N TRP A 16 4.34 -6.48 1.99
CA TRP A 16 4.77 -5.24 1.34
C TRP A 16 6.06 -4.69 1.94
N GLY A 17 6.21 -4.73 3.26
CA GLY A 17 7.45 -4.35 3.91
C GLY A 17 8.66 -5.15 3.40
N SER A 18 8.53 -6.47 3.30
CA SER A 18 9.60 -7.31 2.75
C SER A 18 9.82 -7.10 1.23
N ALA A 19 8.79 -6.68 0.50
CA ALA A 19 8.90 -6.37 -0.93
C ALA A 19 9.78 -5.15 -1.23
N PHE A 20 9.98 -4.22 -0.27
CA PHE A 20 10.92 -3.10 -0.43
C PHE A 20 12.35 -3.58 -0.65
N VAL A 21 12.77 -4.67 0.00
CA VAL A 21 14.11 -5.28 -0.23
C VAL A 21 14.22 -5.78 -1.67
N ALA A 22 13.23 -6.51 -2.19
CA ALA A 22 13.23 -7.00 -3.56
C ALA A 22 13.21 -5.84 -4.58
N GLN A 23 12.45 -4.78 -4.32
CA GLN A 23 12.39 -3.58 -5.16
C GLN A 23 13.71 -2.83 -5.16
N ARG A 24 14.40 -2.75 -4.02
CA ARG A 24 15.74 -2.14 -3.93
C ARG A 24 16.77 -2.91 -4.75
N VAL A 25 16.78 -4.24 -4.66
CA VAL A 25 17.66 -5.09 -5.48
C VAL A 25 17.41 -4.84 -6.96
N ALA A 26 16.15 -4.80 -7.40
CA ALA A 26 15.79 -4.49 -8.79
C ALA A 26 16.21 -3.08 -9.21
N GLY A 27 16.10 -2.08 -8.33
CA GLY A 27 16.53 -0.70 -8.58
C GLY A 27 18.03 -0.58 -8.84
N GLN A 28 18.86 -1.42 -8.22
CA GLN A 28 20.31 -1.46 -8.44
C GLN A 28 20.70 -1.95 -9.83
N VAL A 29 19.86 -2.73 -10.49
CA VAL A 29 20.05 -3.20 -11.88
C VAL A 29 19.70 -2.09 -12.90
N GLY A 30 19.22 -0.93 -12.44
CA GLY A 30 18.93 0.23 -13.28
C GLY A 30 17.62 0.15 -14.08
N SER A 31 16.70 -0.75 -13.68
CA SER A 31 15.37 -0.86 -14.30
C SER A 31 14.29 -0.42 -13.34
N VAL A 32 13.57 0.63 -13.67
CA VAL A 32 12.44 1.20 -12.91
C VAL A 32 11.12 0.77 -13.54
N TYR A 33 10.90 1.21 -14.79
CA TYR A 33 9.63 1.02 -15.48
C TYR A 33 9.47 -0.38 -16.07
N ILE A 34 10.54 -0.96 -16.67
CA ILE A 34 10.46 -2.33 -17.21
C ILE A 34 10.23 -3.32 -16.07
N PHE A 35 10.95 -3.18 -14.94
CA PHE A 35 10.72 -4.01 -13.77
C PHE A 35 9.28 -3.89 -13.28
N ASN A 36 8.77 -2.66 -13.10
CA ASN A 36 7.38 -2.43 -12.72
C ASN A 36 6.42 -3.02 -13.75
N GLY A 37 6.62 -2.76 -15.04
CA GLY A 37 5.77 -3.28 -16.11
C GLY A 37 5.63 -4.80 -16.05
N LEU A 38 6.75 -5.50 -15.95
CA LEU A 38 6.80 -6.97 -15.92
C LEU A 38 6.12 -7.54 -14.67
N ARG A 39 6.44 -7.02 -13.47
CA ARG A 39 5.84 -7.55 -12.22
C ARG A 39 4.33 -7.32 -12.15
N TYR A 40 3.84 -6.15 -12.59
CA TYR A 40 2.40 -5.84 -12.59
C TYR A 40 1.63 -6.63 -13.64
N LEU A 41 2.17 -6.81 -14.87
CA LEU A 41 1.54 -7.63 -15.89
C LEU A 41 1.53 -9.12 -15.49
N LEU A 42 2.65 -9.62 -14.95
CA LEU A 42 2.71 -11.00 -14.45
C LEU A 42 1.69 -11.22 -13.32
N ALA A 43 1.56 -10.26 -12.40
CA ALA A 43 0.55 -10.33 -11.34
C ALA A 43 -0.88 -10.36 -11.91
N ALA A 44 -1.18 -9.52 -12.91
CA ALA A 44 -2.47 -9.54 -13.58
C ALA A 44 -2.76 -10.89 -14.24
N LEU A 45 -1.78 -11.47 -14.93
CA LEU A 45 -1.89 -12.79 -15.58
C LEU A 45 -2.12 -13.91 -14.56
N VAL A 46 -1.46 -13.86 -13.40
CA VAL A 46 -1.61 -14.86 -12.33
C VAL A 46 -3.01 -14.82 -11.70
N VAL A 47 -3.57 -13.62 -11.50
CA VAL A 47 -4.90 -13.47 -10.90
C VAL A 47 -6.01 -13.73 -11.91
N LEU A 48 -5.76 -13.54 -13.21
CA LEU A 48 -6.74 -13.62 -14.29
C LEU A 48 -7.60 -14.91 -14.30
N PRO A 49 -7.03 -16.13 -14.17
CA PRO A 49 -7.83 -17.36 -14.16
C PRO A 49 -8.83 -17.43 -12.98
N PHE A 50 -8.45 -16.88 -11.84
CA PHE A 50 -9.30 -16.82 -10.65
C PHE A 50 -10.41 -15.78 -10.82
N ALA A 51 -10.09 -14.64 -11.45
CA ALA A 51 -11.07 -13.61 -11.79
C ALA A 51 -12.15 -14.13 -12.75
N PHE A 52 -11.78 -14.91 -13.75
CA PHE A 52 -12.75 -15.56 -14.65
C PHE A 52 -13.69 -16.53 -13.92
N ARG A 53 -13.16 -17.29 -12.96
CA ARG A 53 -13.99 -18.19 -12.15
C ARG A 53 -14.94 -17.43 -11.23
N ALA A 54 -14.45 -16.39 -10.56
CA ALA A 54 -15.25 -15.56 -9.67
C ALA A 54 -16.33 -14.79 -10.43
N GLY A 55 -15.99 -14.24 -11.60
CA GLY A 55 -16.92 -13.48 -12.45
C GLY A 55 -18.10 -14.30 -13.01
N ARG A 56 -17.98 -15.63 -13.15
CA ARG A 56 -19.07 -16.50 -13.58
C ARG A 56 -20.22 -16.57 -12.57
N ASN A 57 -19.96 -16.27 -11.31
CA ASN A 57 -20.93 -16.35 -10.21
C ASN A 57 -21.57 -14.98 -9.89
N THR A 58 -21.19 -13.91 -10.62
CA THR A 58 -21.72 -12.57 -10.41
C THR A 58 -22.68 -12.16 -11.53
N THR A 59 -23.82 -11.53 -11.17
CA THR A 59 -24.78 -10.99 -12.14
C THR A 59 -25.08 -9.52 -11.83
N PRO A 60 -24.79 -8.57 -12.73
CA PRO A 60 -24.09 -8.76 -14.01
C PRO A 60 -22.60 -9.04 -13.81
N ALA A 61 -21.98 -9.80 -14.73
CA ALA A 61 -20.56 -10.17 -14.66
C ALA A 61 -19.64 -8.93 -14.58
N TYR A 62 -20.02 -7.83 -15.21
CA TYR A 62 -19.30 -6.55 -15.20
C TYR A 62 -20.26 -5.39 -14.95
N PRO A 63 -20.46 -4.95 -13.68
CA PRO A 63 -21.30 -3.82 -13.34
C PRO A 63 -20.84 -2.52 -14.04
N ARG A 64 -21.81 -1.64 -14.36
CA ARG A 64 -21.51 -0.35 -14.99
C ARG A 64 -20.47 0.44 -14.19
N GLY A 65 -19.50 1.02 -14.86
CA GLY A 65 -18.43 1.84 -14.26
C GLY A 65 -17.22 1.06 -13.75
N GLN A 66 -17.25 -0.27 -13.74
CA GLN A 66 -16.12 -1.07 -13.25
C GLN A 66 -14.82 -0.76 -14.02
N PHE A 67 -14.85 -0.76 -15.34
CA PHE A 67 -13.68 -0.46 -16.18
C PHE A 67 -13.14 0.95 -15.96
N LYS A 68 -14.03 1.95 -15.75
CA LYS A 68 -13.61 3.31 -15.40
C LYS A 68 -12.79 3.33 -14.12
N TRP A 69 -13.29 2.69 -13.05
CA TRP A 69 -12.62 2.69 -11.76
C TRP A 69 -11.37 1.81 -11.73
N MET A 70 -11.33 0.72 -12.48
CA MET A 70 -10.11 -0.05 -12.75
C MET A 70 -9.03 0.80 -13.41
N GLY A 71 -9.43 1.58 -14.45
CA GLY A 71 -8.52 2.50 -15.14
C GLY A 71 -7.97 3.58 -14.21
N ILE A 72 -8.85 4.26 -13.44
CA ILE A 72 -8.45 5.30 -12.48
C ILE A 72 -7.52 4.73 -11.41
N ALA A 73 -7.88 3.59 -10.81
CA ALA A 73 -7.04 2.92 -9.82
C ALA A 73 -5.68 2.51 -10.41
N GLY A 74 -5.67 1.96 -11.64
CA GLY A 74 -4.46 1.57 -12.35
C GLY A 74 -3.54 2.74 -12.68
N VAL A 75 -4.09 3.91 -13.02
CA VAL A 75 -3.31 5.14 -13.25
C VAL A 75 -2.68 5.64 -11.94
N PHE A 76 -3.44 5.70 -10.83
CA PHE A 76 -2.86 6.08 -9.55
C PHE A 76 -1.81 5.08 -9.09
N LEU A 77 -2.05 3.79 -9.29
CA LEU A 77 -1.10 2.72 -9.01
C LEU A 77 0.18 2.87 -9.85
N PHE A 78 0.05 3.24 -11.13
CA PHE A 78 1.19 3.53 -12.01
C PHE A 78 2.01 4.72 -11.49
N LEU A 79 1.37 5.85 -11.22
CA LEU A 79 2.05 7.06 -10.75
C LEU A 79 2.75 6.83 -9.40
N GLY A 80 2.06 6.18 -8.44
CA GLY A 80 2.63 5.82 -7.15
C GLY A 80 3.82 4.88 -7.29
N SER A 81 3.66 3.77 -8.01
CA SER A 81 4.71 2.75 -8.14
C SER A 81 5.91 3.20 -8.98
N ALA A 82 5.69 4.00 -10.01
CA ALA A 82 6.78 4.53 -10.85
C ALA A 82 7.64 5.53 -10.07
N LEU A 83 7.01 6.46 -9.35
CA LEU A 83 7.72 7.43 -8.51
C LEU A 83 8.44 6.76 -7.35
N GLN A 84 7.80 5.80 -6.68
CA GLN A 84 8.42 5.00 -5.62
C GLN A 84 9.64 4.24 -6.12
N GLN A 85 9.52 3.49 -7.21
CA GLN A 85 10.63 2.72 -7.76
C GLN A 85 11.78 3.61 -8.25
N ALA A 86 11.46 4.78 -8.82
CA ALA A 86 12.46 5.78 -9.19
C ALA A 86 13.13 6.40 -7.96
N GLY A 87 12.37 6.68 -6.90
CA GLY A 87 12.87 7.18 -5.62
C GLY A 87 13.84 6.21 -4.97
N MET A 88 13.53 4.92 -4.99
CA MET A 88 14.36 3.85 -4.40
C MET A 88 15.75 3.72 -5.01
N VAL A 89 15.99 4.27 -6.18
CA VAL A 89 17.35 4.36 -6.76
C VAL A 89 18.24 5.28 -5.92
N TYR A 90 17.66 6.30 -5.28
CA TYR A 90 18.36 7.38 -4.59
C TYR A 90 18.18 7.36 -3.07
N THR A 91 17.38 6.45 -2.51
CA THR A 91 17.12 6.36 -1.08
C THR A 91 17.22 4.92 -0.57
N THR A 92 17.11 4.70 0.74
CA THR A 92 17.13 3.37 1.35
C THR A 92 15.74 2.73 1.36
N ALA A 93 15.66 1.40 1.48
CA ALA A 93 14.38 0.70 1.60
C ALA A 93 13.57 1.17 2.83
N GLY A 94 14.24 1.40 3.97
CA GLY A 94 13.60 1.93 5.17
C GLY A 94 13.06 3.34 4.98
N ASN A 95 13.84 4.23 4.33
CA ASN A 95 13.42 5.61 4.07
C ASN A 95 12.26 5.67 3.07
N ALA A 96 12.31 4.88 1.99
CA ALA A 96 11.22 4.74 1.04
C ALA A 96 9.94 4.24 1.72
N GLY A 97 10.03 3.20 2.56
CA GLY A 97 8.89 2.68 3.33
C GLY A 97 8.29 3.72 4.28
N PHE A 98 9.15 4.55 4.92
CA PHE A 98 8.67 5.67 5.74
C PHE A 98 7.89 6.69 4.93
N ILE A 99 8.51 7.23 3.88
CA ILE A 99 7.91 8.33 3.12
C ILE A 99 6.63 7.86 2.43
N THR A 100 6.63 6.63 1.91
CA THR A 100 5.41 6.01 1.39
C THR A 100 4.33 5.96 2.44
N SER A 101 4.62 5.54 3.68
CA SER A 101 3.63 5.43 4.75
C SER A 101 2.99 6.77 5.15
N LEU A 102 3.54 7.92 4.72
CA LEU A 102 2.91 9.23 4.91
C LEU A 102 1.54 9.36 4.23
N TYR A 103 1.18 8.44 3.31
CA TYR A 103 -0.18 8.39 2.79
C TYR A 103 -1.24 8.25 3.91
N VAL A 104 -0.88 7.73 5.09
CA VAL A 104 -1.76 7.64 6.26
C VAL A 104 -2.31 9.01 6.69
N VAL A 105 -1.54 10.07 6.49
CA VAL A 105 -1.95 11.47 6.76
C VAL A 105 -2.76 12.05 5.60
N LEU A 106 -2.34 11.74 4.37
CA LEU A 106 -2.95 12.26 3.16
C LEU A 106 -4.37 11.72 2.94
N ILE A 107 -4.63 10.47 3.31
CA ILE A 107 -5.94 9.84 3.12
C ILE A 107 -7.06 10.55 3.88
N PRO A 108 -7.00 10.78 5.21
CA PRO A 108 -8.06 11.52 5.90
C PRO A 108 -8.17 12.97 5.41
N LEU A 109 -7.08 13.60 4.97
CA LEU A 109 -7.13 14.93 4.36
C LEU A 109 -7.91 14.90 3.04
N ILE A 110 -7.65 13.92 2.17
CA ILE A 110 -8.38 13.73 0.92
C ILE A 110 -9.86 13.44 1.21
N LEU A 111 -10.17 12.57 2.17
CA LEU A 111 -11.55 12.25 2.56
C LEU A 111 -12.28 13.47 3.10
N PHE A 112 -11.62 14.31 3.89
CA PHE A 112 -12.19 15.56 4.38
C PHE A 112 -12.44 16.56 3.23
N LEU A 113 -11.48 16.78 2.34
CA LEU A 113 -11.57 17.76 1.26
C LEU A 113 -12.64 17.38 0.21
N PHE A 114 -12.75 16.10 -0.15
CA PHE A 114 -13.64 15.65 -1.24
C PHE A 114 -14.99 15.12 -0.77
N TRP A 115 -15.09 14.62 0.46
CA TRP A 115 -16.33 14.03 1.01
C TRP A 115 -16.79 14.69 2.32
N GLY A 116 -16.04 15.63 2.90
CA GLY A 116 -16.38 16.28 4.16
C GLY A 116 -16.26 15.37 5.38
N GLU A 117 -15.59 14.23 5.26
CA GLU A 117 -15.43 13.26 6.34
C GLU A 117 -14.42 13.79 7.37
N LYS A 118 -14.89 14.08 8.57
CA LYS A 118 -14.03 14.58 9.65
C LYS A 118 -13.42 13.41 10.43
N PRO A 119 -12.09 13.32 10.56
CA PRO A 119 -11.48 12.27 11.36
C PRO A 119 -11.78 12.50 12.84
N HIS A 120 -11.96 11.39 13.58
CA HIS A 120 -12.09 11.44 15.02
C HIS A 120 -10.74 11.88 15.66
N TRP A 121 -10.76 12.60 16.79
CA TRP A 121 -9.54 13.14 17.41
C TRP A 121 -8.53 12.04 17.82
N LEU A 122 -9.00 10.88 18.30
CA LEU A 122 -8.13 9.72 18.61
C LEU A 122 -7.41 9.20 17.35
N PHE A 123 -8.07 9.25 16.21
CA PHE A 123 -7.47 8.87 14.94
C PHE A 123 -6.39 9.86 14.50
N VAL A 124 -6.62 11.16 14.71
CA VAL A 124 -5.59 12.19 14.47
C VAL A 124 -4.39 11.98 15.39
N ALA A 125 -4.62 11.68 16.66
CA ALA A 125 -3.54 11.37 17.62
C ALA A 125 -2.76 10.12 17.19
N ALA A 126 -3.44 9.07 16.71
CA ALA A 126 -2.80 7.87 16.18
C ALA A 126 -1.94 8.17 14.96
N ILE A 127 -2.43 9.00 14.02
CA ILE A 127 -1.65 9.42 12.85
C ILE A 127 -0.37 10.17 13.28
N LEU A 128 -0.48 11.13 14.18
CA LEU A 128 0.69 11.90 14.66
C LEU A 128 1.72 10.98 15.33
N LEU A 129 1.24 10.01 16.12
CA LEU A 129 2.09 9.02 16.76
C LEU A 129 2.78 8.11 15.72
N ALA A 130 2.05 7.66 14.69
CA ALA A 130 2.59 6.87 13.59
C ALA A 130 3.64 7.65 12.80
N MET A 131 3.41 8.94 12.52
CA MET A 131 4.37 9.81 11.83
C MET A 131 5.68 9.95 12.61
N VAL A 132 5.60 10.23 13.91
CA VAL A 132 6.79 10.33 14.78
C VAL A 132 7.53 8.99 14.79
N GLY A 133 6.79 7.89 14.97
CA GLY A 133 7.35 6.55 14.96
C GLY A 133 8.05 6.22 13.65
N ALA A 134 7.41 6.51 12.52
CA ALA A 134 7.95 6.26 11.20
C ALA A 134 9.19 7.13 10.91
N PHE A 135 9.19 8.39 11.33
CA PHE A 135 10.37 9.26 11.24
C PHE A 135 11.57 8.67 12.02
N LEU A 136 11.37 8.30 13.29
CA LEU A 136 12.44 7.71 14.12
C LEU A 136 12.93 6.39 13.55
N LEU A 137 12.01 5.54 13.05
CA LEU A 137 12.32 4.24 12.48
C LEU A 137 13.21 4.34 11.24
N SER A 138 12.90 5.25 10.33
CA SER A 138 13.56 5.32 9.03
C SER A 138 14.82 6.15 9.03
N THR A 139 14.81 7.28 9.74
CA THR A 139 15.92 8.24 9.70
C THR A 139 16.91 8.05 10.86
N GLY A 140 16.55 7.25 11.86
CA GLY A 140 17.31 7.18 13.10
C GLY A 140 17.33 8.53 13.85
N GLY A 141 16.34 9.40 13.58
CA GLY A 141 16.25 10.75 14.16
C GLY A 141 17.07 11.82 13.43
N LYS A 142 17.74 11.48 12.32
CA LYS A 142 18.47 12.44 11.48
C LYS A 142 17.58 12.92 10.35
N PHE A 143 17.66 14.23 10.05
CA PHE A 143 16.88 14.83 8.98
C PHE A 143 17.80 15.11 7.79
N GLU A 144 17.85 14.18 6.85
CA GLU A 144 18.57 14.32 5.58
C GLU A 144 17.56 14.14 4.45
N ILE A 145 17.47 15.11 3.54
CA ILE A 145 16.54 15.06 2.39
C ILE A 145 17.34 14.75 1.13
N HIS A 146 16.96 13.68 0.45
CA HIS A 146 17.52 13.29 -0.84
C HIS A 146 16.50 13.49 -1.96
N PHE A 147 16.96 13.58 -3.21
CA PHE A 147 16.06 13.70 -4.36
C PHE A 147 15.05 12.53 -4.44
N GLY A 148 15.48 11.32 -4.07
CA GLY A 148 14.60 10.15 -3.98
C GLY A 148 13.44 10.35 -3.02
N ASP A 149 13.66 11.03 -1.89
CA ASP A 149 12.63 11.30 -0.88
C ASP A 149 11.50 12.18 -1.43
N LEU A 150 11.82 13.13 -2.32
CA LEU A 150 10.82 13.94 -3.01
C LEU A 150 9.95 13.10 -3.96
N LEU A 151 10.57 12.19 -4.71
CA LEU A 151 9.84 11.28 -5.60
C LEU A 151 8.90 10.35 -4.80
N GLU A 152 9.38 9.81 -3.69
CA GLU A 152 8.59 8.99 -2.77
C GLU A 152 7.41 9.78 -2.18
N LEU A 153 7.63 11.03 -1.77
CA LEU A 153 6.57 11.89 -1.20
C LEU A 153 5.47 12.20 -2.22
N ILE A 154 5.84 12.51 -3.46
CA ILE A 154 4.86 12.70 -4.54
C ILE A 154 4.16 11.35 -4.83
N GLY A 155 4.90 10.25 -4.82
CA GLY A 155 4.35 8.89 -4.93
C GLY A 155 3.34 8.59 -3.84
N ALA A 156 3.61 8.96 -2.58
CA ALA A 156 2.71 8.77 -1.45
C ALA A 156 1.34 9.45 -1.65
N LEU A 157 1.28 10.60 -2.34
CA LEU A 157 0.03 11.25 -2.71
C LEU A 157 -0.81 10.37 -3.65
N PHE A 158 -0.19 9.75 -4.66
CA PHE A 158 -0.89 8.85 -5.57
C PHE A 158 -1.30 7.54 -4.89
N TRP A 159 -0.48 7.01 -3.97
CA TRP A 159 -0.86 5.90 -3.11
C TRP A 159 -2.09 6.24 -2.26
N ALA A 160 -2.15 7.45 -1.68
CA ALA A 160 -3.31 7.91 -0.93
C ALA A 160 -4.58 7.92 -1.79
N PHE A 161 -4.52 8.49 -3.00
CA PHE A 161 -5.66 8.46 -3.93
C PHE A 161 -6.05 7.03 -4.33
N HIS A 162 -5.08 6.15 -4.56
CA HIS A 162 -5.34 4.75 -4.86
C HIS A 162 -6.11 4.06 -3.74
N VAL A 163 -5.66 4.17 -2.49
CA VAL A 163 -6.33 3.56 -1.32
C VAL A 163 -7.74 4.12 -1.14
N VAL A 164 -7.94 5.42 -1.34
CA VAL A 164 -9.27 6.05 -1.28
C VAL A 164 -10.17 5.50 -2.39
N VAL A 165 -9.67 5.37 -3.62
CA VAL A 165 -10.45 4.80 -4.75
C VAL A 165 -10.83 3.35 -4.46
N LEU A 166 -9.93 2.55 -3.90
CA LEU A 166 -10.25 1.17 -3.53
C LEU A 166 -11.39 1.12 -2.49
N GLY A 167 -11.30 1.88 -1.43
CA GLY A 167 -12.31 1.88 -0.38
C GLY A 167 -13.66 2.44 -0.80
N LYS A 168 -13.68 3.53 -1.59
CA LYS A 168 -14.93 4.21 -1.98
C LYS A 168 -15.63 3.56 -3.19
N TYR A 169 -14.88 3.00 -4.11
CA TYR A 169 -15.43 2.56 -5.40
C TYR A 169 -15.19 1.09 -5.72
N ALA A 170 -14.01 0.53 -5.45
CA ALA A 170 -13.70 -0.86 -5.76
C ALA A 170 -14.47 -1.86 -4.90
N SER A 171 -14.88 -1.45 -3.70
CA SER A 171 -15.68 -2.27 -2.78
C SER A 171 -17.00 -2.78 -3.39
N LYS A 172 -17.53 -2.09 -4.41
CA LYS A 172 -18.77 -2.43 -5.12
C LYS A 172 -18.60 -3.55 -6.16
N TYR A 173 -17.35 -3.92 -6.49
CA TYR A 173 -17.02 -4.84 -7.56
C TYR A 173 -16.42 -6.14 -7.03
N GLU A 174 -16.32 -7.14 -7.90
CA GLU A 174 -15.64 -8.38 -7.57
C GLU A 174 -14.11 -8.13 -7.46
N SER A 175 -13.50 -8.55 -6.34
CA SER A 175 -12.15 -8.13 -5.96
C SER A 175 -11.07 -8.62 -6.92
N MET A 176 -11.17 -9.86 -7.41
CA MET A 176 -10.16 -10.43 -8.32
C MET A 176 -10.23 -9.77 -9.70
N SER A 177 -11.45 -9.58 -10.24
CA SER A 177 -11.64 -8.90 -11.53
C SER A 177 -11.15 -7.47 -11.49
N PHE A 178 -11.45 -6.76 -10.39
CA PHE A 178 -10.96 -5.39 -10.20
C PHE A 178 -9.44 -5.35 -10.09
N SER A 179 -8.85 -6.28 -9.35
CA SER A 179 -7.39 -6.42 -9.20
C SER A 179 -6.71 -6.61 -10.55
N VAL A 180 -7.19 -7.55 -11.37
CA VAL A 180 -6.66 -7.77 -12.73
C VAL A 180 -6.67 -6.49 -13.55
N GLY A 181 -7.79 -5.74 -13.54
CA GLY A 181 -7.92 -4.53 -14.33
C GLY A 181 -6.93 -3.44 -13.94
N GLN A 182 -6.82 -3.12 -12.64
CA GLN A 182 -5.88 -2.10 -12.16
C GLN A 182 -4.41 -2.51 -12.35
N LEU A 183 -4.06 -3.80 -12.13
CA LEU A 183 -2.71 -4.31 -12.34
C LEU A 183 -2.32 -4.28 -13.81
N ALA A 184 -3.23 -4.66 -14.72
CA ALA A 184 -2.98 -4.61 -16.15
C ALA A 184 -2.76 -3.18 -16.65
N VAL A 185 -3.58 -2.22 -16.22
CA VAL A 185 -3.40 -0.79 -16.58
C VAL A 185 -2.06 -0.27 -16.07
N CYS A 186 -1.74 -0.51 -14.80
CA CYS A 186 -0.47 -0.11 -14.21
C CYS A 186 0.73 -0.72 -14.95
N GLY A 187 0.66 -2.03 -15.22
CA GLY A 187 1.73 -2.75 -15.92
C GLY A 187 1.95 -2.29 -17.36
N LEU A 188 0.85 -2.07 -18.11
CA LEU A 188 0.92 -1.57 -19.48
C LEU A 188 1.52 -0.15 -19.55
N LEU A 189 1.12 0.75 -18.63
CA LEU A 189 1.65 2.11 -18.56
C LEU A 189 3.16 2.09 -18.22
N ASN A 190 3.56 1.32 -17.20
CA ASN A 190 4.98 1.19 -16.85
C ASN A 190 5.78 0.60 -18.00
N LEU A 191 5.32 -0.51 -18.61
CA LEU A 191 6.03 -1.13 -19.72
C LEU A 191 6.10 -0.20 -20.95
N GLY A 192 5.01 0.50 -21.26
CA GLY A 192 4.96 1.48 -22.34
C GLY A 192 5.97 2.61 -22.18
N VAL A 193 6.13 3.13 -20.95
CA VAL A 193 7.20 4.11 -20.65
C VAL A 193 8.57 3.44 -20.71
N GLY A 194 8.73 2.28 -20.07
CA GLY A 194 10.02 1.60 -19.94
C GLY A 194 10.66 1.27 -21.27
N VAL A 195 9.91 0.74 -22.25
CA VAL A 195 10.46 0.39 -23.57
C VAL A 195 10.91 1.61 -24.38
N VAL A 196 10.47 2.81 -24.00
CA VAL A 196 10.87 4.06 -24.68
C VAL A 196 12.07 4.71 -23.99
N VAL A 197 12.15 4.65 -22.64
CA VAL A 197 13.12 5.45 -21.88
C VAL A 197 14.24 4.63 -21.25
N GLU A 198 14.10 3.30 -21.16
CA GLU A 198 15.08 2.43 -20.50
C GLU A 198 15.73 1.46 -21.51
N PRO A 199 17.04 1.16 -21.36
CA PRO A 199 17.63 0.02 -22.03
C PRO A 199 17.03 -1.29 -21.47
N ALA A 200 17.08 -2.35 -22.27
CA ALA A 200 16.65 -3.66 -21.81
C ALA A 200 17.51 -4.08 -20.59
N PRO A 201 16.89 -4.45 -19.45
CA PRO A 201 17.64 -4.86 -18.27
C PRO A 201 18.33 -6.21 -18.50
N VAL A 202 19.42 -6.43 -17.78
CA VAL A 202 20.06 -7.75 -17.74
C VAL A 202 19.24 -8.63 -16.79
N PHE A 203 18.64 -9.68 -17.29
CA PHE A 203 17.83 -10.63 -16.52
C PHE A 203 18.76 -11.65 -15.83
N ASP A 204 19.24 -11.29 -14.65
CA ASP A 204 19.93 -12.21 -13.76
C ASP A 204 18.93 -12.92 -12.79
N ALA A 205 19.43 -13.86 -12.00
CA ALA A 205 18.62 -14.62 -11.07
C ALA A 205 17.99 -13.71 -9.99
N SER A 206 18.67 -12.64 -9.58
CA SER A 206 18.18 -11.70 -8.56
C SER A 206 16.99 -10.89 -9.06
N LEU A 207 17.09 -10.36 -10.28
CA LEU A 207 15.99 -9.61 -10.91
C LEU A 207 14.79 -10.51 -11.18
N LEU A 208 15.00 -11.74 -11.69
CA LEU A 208 13.94 -12.70 -11.94
C LEU A 208 13.22 -13.09 -10.64
N PHE A 209 13.98 -13.33 -9.55
CA PHE A 209 13.40 -13.60 -8.23
C PHE A 209 12.60 -12.40 -7.72
N ALA A 210 13.12 -11.18 -7.83
CA ALA A 210 12.44 -9.96 -7.43
C ALA A 210 11.12 -9.75 -8.20
N ILE A 211 11.13 -9.98 -9.53
CA ILE A 211 9.92 -9.93 -10.36
C ILE A 211 8.92 -10.99 -9.88
N ALA A 212 9.34 -12.25 -9.75
CA ALA A 212 8.45 -13.35 -9.36
C ALA A 212 7.86 -13.11 -7.97
N TYR A 213 8.70 -12.85 -6.96
CA TYR A 213 8.26 -12.58 -5.58
C TYR A 213 7.25 -11.43 -5.53
N THR A 214 7.58 -10.31 -6.15
CA THR A 214 6.69 -9.14 -6.12
C THR A 214 5.42 -9.37 -6.91
N ALA A 215 5.48 -10.04 -8.09
CA ALA A 215 4.30 -10.32 -8.90
C ALA A 215 3.30 -11.24 -8.19
N PHE A 216 3.77 -12.35 -7.63
CA PHE A 216 2.87 -13.35 -7.04
C PHE A 216 2.34 -12.91 -5.67
N LEU A 217 3.23 -12.53 -4.75
CA LEU A 217 2.86 -12.23 -3.36
C LEU A 217 2.49 -10.76 -3.17
N SER A 218 3.40 -9.85 -3.51
CA SER A 218 3.21 -8.42 -3.21
C SER A 218 2.09 -7.79 -4.04
N LEU A 219 1.94 -8.17 -5.31
CA LEU A 219 0.95 -7.55 -6.20
C LEU A 219 -0.29 -8.43 -6.38
N GLY A 220 -0.14 -9.66 -6.89
CA GLY A 220 -1.28 -10.52 -7.21
C GLY A 220 -2.12 -10.85 -5.98
N LEU A 221 -1.50 -11.38 -4.94
CA LEU A 221 -2.18 -11.74 -3.70
C LEU A 221 -2.61 -10.50 -2.91
N CYS A 222 -1.67 -9.59 -2.60
CA CYS A 222 -1.94 -8.50 -1.68
C CYS A 222 -2.96 -7.49 -2.20
N TYR A 223 -2.91 -7.05 -3.47
CA TYR A 223 -3.92 -6.13 -3.98
C TYR A 223 -5.31 -6.76 -4.06
N THR A 224 -5.40 -8.05 -4.37
CA THR A 224 -6.69 -8.76 -4.36
C THR A 224 -7.27 -8.81 -2.94
N LEU A 225 -6.43 -9.13 -1.97
CA LEU A 225 -6.81 -9.16 -0.56
C LEU A 225 -7.10 -7.76 -0.01
N GLN A 226 -6.37 -6.71 -0.43
CA GLN A 226 -6.62 -5.33 -0.05
C GLN A 226 -8.00 -4.85 -0.51
N ILE A 227 -8.37 -5.12 -1.78
CA ILE A 227 -9.69 -4.76 -2.30
C ILE A 227 -10.78 -5.45 -1.48
N TRP A 228 -10.59 -6.73 -1.15
CA TRP A 228 -11.52 -7.46 -0.29
C TRP A 228 -11.58 -6.87 1.12
N ALA A 229 -10.43 -6.60 1.73
CA ALA A 229 -10.37 -6.07 3.10
C ALA A 229 -11.00 -4.67 3.19
N GLN A 230 -10.77 -3.80 2.21
CA GLN A 230 -11.37 -2.47 2.18
C GLN A 230 -12.88 -2.44 1.89
N LYS A 231 -13.53 -3.59 1.64
CA LYS A 231 -14.99 -3.71 1.73
C LYS A 231 -15.50 -3.66 3.19
N HIS A 232 -14.64 -3.96 4.14
CA HIS A 232 -14.97 -4.12 5.55
C HIS A 232 -14.20 -3.15 6.46
N THR A 233 -13.13 -2.54 5.95
CA THR A 233 -12.26 -1.60 6.66
C THR A 233 -12.24 -0.26 5.91
N PRO A 234 -12.62 0.86 6.56
CA PRO A 234 -12.56 2.19 5.95
C PRO A 234 -11.15 2.54 5.44
N PRO A 235 -11.02 3.36 4.37
CA PRO A 235 -9.72 3.69 3.77
C PRO A 235 -8.70 4.24 4.76
N ALA A 236 -9.11 5.10 5.68
CA ALA A 236 -8.23 5.70 6.67
C ALA A 236 -7.68 4.67 7.67
N ASP A 237 -8.53 3.78 8.19
CA ASP A 237 -8.12 2.72 9.12
C ASP A 237 -7.24 1.69 8.41
N ALA A 238 -7.59 1.33 7.15
CA ALA A 238 -6.76 0.45 6.32
C ALA A 238 -5.36 1.03 6.11
N ALA A 239 -5.25 2.34 5.83
CA ALA A 239 -3.98 3.02 5.66
C ALA A 239 -3.10 2.96 6.91
N LEU A 240 -3.72 3.14 8.09
CA LEU A 240 -2.96 3.08 9.34
C LEU A 240 -2.43 1.67 9.63
N ILE A 241 -3.21 0.61 9.37
CA ILE A 241 -2.72 -0.76 9.50
C ILE A 241 -1.62 -1.03 8.47
N LEU A 242 -1.81 -0.61 7.23
CA LEU A 242 -0.83 -0.80 6.17
C LEU A 242 0.47 -0.02 6.41
N SER A 243 0.45 1.10 7.17
CA SER A 243 1.68 1.85 7.52
C SER A 243 2.70 1.02 8.32
N LEU A 244 2.28 -0.11 8.90
CA LEU A 244 3.19 -1.11 9.48
C LEU A 244 4.17 -1.70 8.44
N GLU A 245 3.93 -1.52 7.14
CA GLU A 245 4.87 -1.91 6.09
C GLU A 245 6.25 -1.28 6.28
N SER A 246 6.32 -0.06 6.83
CA SER A 246 7.58 0.61 7.15
C SER A 246 8.39 -0.14 8.24
N VAL A 247 7.70 -0.68 9.26
CA VAL A 247 8.32 -1.51 10.29
C VAL A 247 8.86 -2.80 9.67
N PHE A 248 8.05 -3.47 8.85
CA PHE A 248 8.46 -4.71 8.20
C PHE A 248 9.51 -4.50 7.10
N ALA A 249 9.56 -3.30 6.47
CA ALA A 249 10.63 -2.94 5.55
C ALA A 249 11.99 -2.87 6.28
N VAL A 250 12.03 -2.18 7.41
CA VAL A 250 13.25 -2.08 8.25
C VAL A 250 13.64 -3.43 8.83
N LEU A 251 12.69 -4.22 9.33
CA LEU A 251 12.96 -5.58 9.84
C LEU A 251 13.51 -6.50 8.73
N SER A 252 12.96 -6.40 7.52
CA SER A 252 13.45 -7.19 6.38
C SER A 252 14.85 -6.73 5.93
N GLY A 253 15.14 -5.42 5.96
CA GLY A 253 16.49 -4.88 5.73
C GLY A 253 17.50 -5.41 6.75
N TRP A 254 17.12 -5.44 8.03
CA TRP A 254 17.97 -6.03 9.09
C TRP A 254 18.21 -7.53 8.87
N LEU A 255 17.17 -8.30 8.54
CA LEU A 255 17.29 -9.77 8.40
C LEU A 255 17.98 -10.20 7.10
N LEU A 256 17.80 -9.48 5.99
CA LEU A 256 18.20 -9.91 4.66
C LEU A 256 19.40 -9.14 4.08
N LEU A 257 19.66 -7.92 4.61
CA LEU A 257 20.71 -7.03 4.14
C LEU A 257 21.76 -6.71 5.23
N ASP A 258 21.71 -7.39 6.39
CA ASP A 258 22.60 -7.17 7.55
C ASP A 258 22.59 -5.71 8.05
N GLU A 259 21.50 -4.96 7.84
CA GLU A 259 21.34 -3.58 8.31
C GLU A 259 21.24 -3.58 9.86
N ARG A 260 21.99 -2.69 10.53
CA ARG A 260 21.95 -2.61 12.00
C ARG A 260 20.85 -1.63 12.44
N LEU A 261 19.98 -2.08 13.34
CA LEU A 261 18.95 -1.24 13.95
C LEU A 261 19.51 -0.49 15.18
N ALA A 262 19.43 0.83 15.14
CA ALA A 262 19.71 1.66 16.31
C ALA A 262 18.53 1.60 17.32
N PRO A 263 18.76 1.82 18.62
CA PRO A 263 17.68 1.84 19.63
C PRO A 263 16.55 2.83 19.32
N VAL A 264 16.87 3.96 18.70
CA VAL A 264 15.89 4.97 18.28
C VAL A 264 14.94 4.42 17.19
N GLN A 265 15.44 3.56 16.31
CA GLN A 265 14.61 2.93 15.27
C GLN A 265 13.66 1.90 15.87
N ILE A 266 14.11 1.15 16.88
CA ILE A 266 13.24 0.23 17.63
C ILE A 266 12.15 1.01 18.37
N ALA A 267 12.48 2.14 19.00
CA ALA A 267 11.45 3.02 19.60
C ALA A 267 10.45 3.52 18.57
N GLY A 268 10.90 3.88 17.36
CA GLY A 268 10.03 4.24 16.24
C GLY A 268 9.05 3.14 15.85
N ALA A 269 9.52 1.88 15.74
CA ALA A 269 8.65 0.74 15.46
C ALA A 269 7.57 0.56 16.53
N VAL A 270 7.94 0.65 17.82
CA VAL A 270 6.99 0.55 18.94
C VAL A 270 5.92 1.63 18.86
N LEU A 271 6.30 2.87 18.50
CA LEU A 271 5.33 3.98 18.35
C LEU A 271 4.33 3.72 17.22
N ILE A 272 4.76 3.16 16.08
CA ILE A 272 3.84 2.81 14.98
C ILE A 272 2.87 1.71 15.44
N PHE A 273 3.33 0.66 16.09
CA PHE A 273 2.44 -0.36 16.65
C PHE A 273 1.46 0.22 17.67
N ALA A 274 1.91 1.09 18.55
CA ALA A 274 1.04 1.79 19.51
C ALA A 274 -0.01 2.66 18.82
N ALA A 275 0.35 3.33 17.72
CA ALA A 275 -0.56 4.13 16.93
C ALA A 275 -1.68 3.27 16.30
N VAL A 276 -1.31 2.12 15.72
CA VAL A 276 -2.30 1.18 15.16
C VAL A 276 -3.24 0.67 16.25
N LEU A 277 -2.74 0.28 17.42
CA LEU A 277 -3.57 -0.14 18.53
C LEU A 277 -4.49 0.99 19.02
N LEU A 278 -3.96 2.22 19.16
CA LEU A 278 -4.75 3.38 19.56
C LEU A 278 -5.93 3.64 18.62
N SER A 279 -5.75 3.46 17.32
CA SER A 279 -6.82 3.65 16.34
C SER A 279 -7.96 2.64 16.49
N GLN A 280 -7.65 1.40 16.94
CA GLN A 280 -8.66 0.37 17.13
C GLN A 280 -9.54 0.64 18.37
N PHE A 281 -9.02 1.32 19.40
CA PHE A 281 -9.80 1.73 20.56
C PHE A 281 -10.95 2.68 20.22
N LYS A 282 -10.83 3.46 19.16
CA LYS A 282 -11.92 4.33 18.67
C LYS A 282 -13.21 3.54 18.39
N GLU A 283 -13.10 2.37 17.76
CA GLU A 283 -14.26 1.55 17.42
C GLU A 283 -14.93 0.96 18.68
N TRP A 284 -14.12 0.63 19.67
CA TRP A 284 -14.61 0.12 20.95
C TRP A 284 -15.43 1.18 21.72
N THR A 285 -14.95 2.42 21.73
CA THR A 285 -15.65 3.55 22.39
C THR A 285 -16.88 4.01 21.62
N SER A 286 -16.88 3.96 20.27
CA SER A 286 -18.03 4.34 19.44
C SER A 286 -19.14 3.28 19.47
N GLY A 287 -18.78 1.99 19.51
CA GLY A 287 -19.75 0.89 19.59
C GLY A 287 -20.45 0.77 20.95
N THR A 288 -19.84 1.22 22.05
CA THR A 288 -20.47 1.30 23.37
C THR A 288 -21.48 2.46 23.46
N ILE A 289 -21.22 3.59 22.80
CA ILE A 289 -22.15 4.74 22.79
C ILE A 289 -23.44 4.42 22.03
N ASP A 290 -23.38 3.70 20.92
CA ASP A 290 -24.58 3.27 20.18
C ASP A 290 -25.39 2.21 20.94
N ALA A 291 -24.77 1.37 21.75
CA ALA A 291 -25.45 0.38 22.58
C ALA A 291 -26.20 1.03 23.76
N ASP A 292 -25.65 2.08 24.36
CA ASP A 292 -26.29 2.80 25.48
C ASP A 292 -27.51 3.60 25.03
N HIS A 293 -27.50 4.19 23.82
CA HIS A 293 -28.67 4.87 23.24
C HIS A 293 -29.83 3.94 22.87
N LEU A 294 -29.55 2.64 22.66
CA LEU A 294 -30.60 1.63 22.42
C LEU A 294 -31.23 1.09 23.70
N VAL A 295 -30.59 1.30 24.85
CA VAL A 295 -31.10 0.88 26.17
C VAL A 295 -31.94 1.98 26.86
N GLU A 296 -31.63 3.27 26.59
CA GLU A 296 -32.39 4.41 27.14
C GLU A 296 -33.71 4.71 26.40
N GLY A 297 -33.97 4.07 25.27
CA GLY A 297 -35.18 4.24 24.45
C GLY A 297 -36.28 3.20 24.69
N ARG A 298 -36.26 2.50 25.86
CA ARG A 298 -37.36 1.58 26.27
C ARG A 298 -38.08 2.05 27.53
#